data_3d157273e1d444e57e1d10ac1923edaf
#
_entry.id   3d157273e1d444e57e1d10ac1923edaf
#
_cell.length_a   1.000
_cell.length_b   1.000
_cell.length_c   1.000
_cell.angle_alpha   90.00
_cell.angle_beta   90.00
_cell.angle_gamma   90.00
#
_symmetry.space_group_name_H-M   'P 1'
#
loop_
_entity.id
_entity.type
_entity.pdbx_description
1 polymer ?
#
loop_
_entity_poly.entity_id
_entity_poly.type
_entity_poly.pdbx_seq_one_letter_code
_entity_poly.pdbx_strand_id
1 'polypeptide(L)'
;SIAVFALVGAAAVPAFAVQEAPELPGTMDVSRVSGGTYETDPSHTLVAWTVNHFGFNSYFGAFGDVDGTLQIDPADLSSAKVDVTIPITSVTVVSEGLRDHLLRPGKDGGDPDFFGAEPEAARFVSTSVDVGADGTSASITGDLTMNGVTKPVTIDARFTGAGSNPMKKVETIGFEGTATIMRS
;
A
#
# COMPACT_ATOMS: atom_id res chain seq x y z
N SER A 1 -58.12 -55.84 -23.22
CA SER A 1 -57.76 -54.47 -22.76
C SER A 1 -56.42 -54.54 -22.05
N ILE A 2 -55.40 -53.95 -22.67
CA ILE A 2 -54.04 -53.89 -22.11
C ILE A 2 -53.84 -52.45 -21.62
N ALA A 3 -53.61 -52.28 -20.31
CA ALA A 3 -53.27 -50.99 -19.72
C ALA A 3 -51.74 -50.84 -19.70
N VAL A 4 -51.23 -49.82 -20.38
CA VAL A 4 -49.81 -49.43 -20.36
C VAL A 4 -49.66 -48.34 -19.28
N PHE A 5 -48.91 -48.63 -18.23
CA PHE A 5 -48.50 -47.63 -17.24
C PHE A 5 -47.18 -47.02 -17.71
N ALA A 6 -47.21 -45.70 -18.00
CA ALA A 6 -45.99 -44.92 -18.26
C ALA A 6 -45.42 -44.39 -16.93
N LEU A 7 -44.24 -44.85 -16.55
CA LEU A 7 -43.49 -44.35 -15.40
C LEU A 7 -42.75 -43.09 -15.84
N VAL A 8 -43.17 -41.92 -15.38
CA VAL A 8 -42.41 -40.67 -15.57
C VAL A 8 -41.39 -40.56 -14.44
N GLY A 9 -40.14 -40.84 -14.74
CA GLY A 9 -39.02 -40.64 -13.81
C GLY A 9 -38.68 -39.17 -13.77
N ALA A 10 -38.91 -38.49 -12.61
CA ALA A 10 -38.38 -37.16 -12.36
C ALA A 10 -36.88 -37.24 -12.03
N ALA A 11 -36.04 -36.79 -12.95
CA ALA A 11 -34.62 -36.61 -12.68
C ALA A 11 -34.42 -35.42 -11.76
N ALA A 12 -33.98 -35.64 -10.52
CA ALA A 12 -33.55 -34.59 -9.63
C ALA A 12 -32.23 -34.01 -10.13
N VAL A 13 -32.22 -32.78 -10.56
CA VAL A 13 -30.99 -32.04 -10.87
C VAL A 13 -30.33 -31.69 -9.55
N PRO A 14 -29.05 -32.05 -9.31
CA PRO A 14 -28.37 -31.65 -8.09
C PRO A 14 -28.24 -30.14 -8.06
N ALA A 15 -28.83 -29.51 -7.04
CA ALA A 15 -28.58 -28.11 -6.76
C ALA A 15 -27.14 -27.97 -6.28
N PHE A 16 -26.27 -27.37 -7.07
CA PHE A 16 -24.97 -26.95 -6.60
C PHE A 16 -25.20 -25.86 -5.55
N ALA A 17 -24.88 -26.15 -4.29
CA ALA A 17 -24.82 -25.13 -3.26
C ALA A 17 -23.72 -24.13 -3.66
N VAL A 18 -24.13 -22.89 -3.95
CA VAL A 18 -23.18 -21.79 -4.09
C VAL A 18 -22.59 -21.58 -2.69
N GLN A 19 -21.35 -21.98 -2.51
CA GLN A 19 -20.64 -21.72 -1.27
C GLN A 19 -20.38 -20.22 -1.21
N GLU A 20 -20.99 -19.53 -0.25
CA GLU A 20 -20.68 -18.12 0.00
C GLU A 20 -19.19 -17.99 0.29
N ALA A 21 -18.55 -17.00 -0.36
CA ALA A 21 -17.17 -16.70 -0.08
C ALA A 21 -17.03 -16.31 1.41
N PRO A 22 -15.96 -16.77 2.10
CA PRO A 22 -15.76 -16.41 3.50
C PRO A 22 -15.69 -14.88 3.65
N GLU A 23 -16.39 -14.37 4.66
CA GLU A 23 -16.36 -12.95 4.99
C GLU A 23 -14.92 -12.53 5.35
N LEU A 24 -14.42 -11.48 4.67
CA LEU A 24 -13.09 -10.98 4.93
C LEU A 24 -13.06 -10.19 6.25
N PRO A 25 -12.00 -10.30 7.05
CA PRO A 25 -11.85 -9.55 8.30
C PRO A 25 -11.87 -8.03 8.10
N GLY A 26 -11.30 -7.55 7.00
CA GLY A 26 -11.27 -6.15 6.62
C GLY A 26 -12.37 -5.81 5.61
N THR A 27 -13.12 -4.75 5.85
CA THR A 27 -14.18 -4.25 4.96
C THR A 27 -14.04 -2.75 4.76
N MET A 28 -14.52 -2.23 3.62
CA MET A 28 -14.53 -0.80 3.32
C MET A 28 -15.67 -0.11 4.10
N ASP A 29 -15.53 -0.08 5.43
CA ASP A 29 -16.48 0.50 6.37
C ASP A 29 -15.73 1.43 7.33
N VAL A 30 -15.85 2.74 7.10
CA VAL A 30 -15.17 3.77 7.91
C VAL A 30 -15.66 3.82 9.35
N SER A 31 -16.87 3.31 9.64
CA SER A 31 -17.40 3.27 11.01
C SER A 31 -16.65 2.31 11.93
N ARG A 32 -15.78 1.44 11.36
CA ARG A 32 -14.94 0.50 12.08
C ARG A 32 -13.59 1.08 12.49
N VAL A 33 -13.32 2.34 12.17
CA VAL A 33 -12.09 3.05 12.55
C VAL A 33 -12.31 3.74 13.89
N SER A 34 -11.62 3.28 14.93
CA SER A 34 -11.77 3.84 16.30
C SER A 34 -11.06 5.18 16.47
N GLY A 35 -10.07 5.47 15.64
CA GLY A 35 -9.21 6.63 15.79
C GLY A 35 -8.07 6.40 16.78
N GLY A 36 -7.18 7.40 16.89
CA GLY A 36 -5.96 7.33 17.68
C GLY A 36 -4.69 7.22 16.85
N THR A 37 -3.65 6.61 17.40
CA THR A 37 -2.38 6.39 16.72
C THR A 37 -2.26 4.93 16.30
N TYR A 38 -2.07 4.71 15.01
CA TYR A 38 -1.79 3.43 14.41
C TYR A 38 -0.32 3.37 14.04
N GLU A 39 0.29 2.22 14.22
CA GLU A 39 1.64 1.91 13.74
C GLU A 39 1.55 1.16 12.41
N THR A 40 2.52 1.35 11.54
CA THR A 40 2.63 0.56 10.32
C THR A 40 2.83 -0.92 10.65
N ASP A 41 2.40 -1.80 9.78
CA ASP A 41 2.83 -3.20 9.77
C ASP A 41 3.96 -3.34 8.75
N PRO A 42 5.25 -3.35 9.17
CA PRO A 42 6.38 -3.32 8.24
C PRO A 42 6.40 -4.50 7.27
N SER A 43 5.82 -5.64 7.68
CA SER A 43 5.75 -6.84 6.84
C SER A 43 4.74 -6.73 5.70
N HIS A 44 3.77 -5.80 5.80
CA HIS A 44 2.68 -5.66 4.82
C HIS A 44 2.55 -4.23 4.28
N THR A 45 3.43 -3.31 4.69
CA THR A 45 3.48 -1.95 4.16
C THR A 45 4.61 -1.83 3.15
N LEU A 46 4.26 -1.54 1.90
CA LEU A 46 5.20 -1.50 0.78
C LEU A 46 5.08 -0.17 0.04
N VAL A 47 6.21 0.30 -0.49
CA VAL A 47 6.27 1.41 -1.45
C VAL A 47 6.73 0.85 -2.79
N ALA A 48 5.77 0.53 -3.66
CA ALA A 48 6.05 0.13 -5.03
C ALA A 48 6.35 1.38 -5.88
N TRP A 49 7.31 1.28 -6.79
CA TRP A 49 7.65 2.36 -7.69
C TRP A 49 7.79 1.87 -9.13
N THR A 50 7.53 2.79 -10.06
CA THR A 50 7.78 2.58 -11.48
C THR A 50 8.59 3.74 -12.05
N VAL A 51 9.44 3.45 -13.02
CA VAL A 51 10.20 4.45 -13.77
C VAL A 51 10.19 4.11 -15.25
N ASN A 52 10.06 5.13 -16.09
CA ASN A 52 10.21 4.96 -17.53
C ASN A 52 11.68 4.72 -17.86
N HIS A 53 11.97 3.58 -18.50
CA HIS A 53 13.32 3.21 -18.92
C HIS A 53 13.56 3.66 -20.37
N PHE A 54 14.10 4.85 -20.54
CA PHE A 54 14.46 5.47 -21.83
C PHE A 54 13.33 5.55 -22.87
N GLY A 55 12.07 5.54 -22.45
CA GLY A 55 10.92 5.54 -23.35
C GLY A 55 10.55 4.16 -23.90
N PHE A 56 11.30 3.11 -23.59
CA PHE A 56 11.03 1.76 -24.12
C PHE A 56 10.01 0.99 -23.29
N ASN A 57 10.11 1.03 -21.97
CA ASN A 57 9.22 0.29 -21.07
C ASN A 57 9.21 0.91 -19.66
N SER A 58 8.23 0.53 -18.88
CA SER A 58 8.24 0.80 -17.45
C SER A 58 9.03 -0.27 -16.71
N TYR A 59 9.98 0.13 -15.87
CA TYR A 59 10.65 -0.71 -14.91
C TYR A 59 10.06 -0.46 -13.52
N PHE A 60 10.01 -1.47 -12.67
CA PHE A 60 9.42 -1.36 -11.35
C PHE A 60 10.28 -2.03 -10.28
N GLY A 61 10.07 -1.59 -9.05
CA GLY A 61 10.64 -2.18 -7.85
C GLY A 61 9.81 -1.80 -6.63
N ALA A 62 10.27 -2.18 -5.45
CA ALA A 62 9.61 -1.87 -4.20
C ALA A 62 10.62 -1.61 -3.09
N PHE A 63 10.20 -0.84 -2.09
CA PHE A 63 10.81 -0.78 -0.77
C PHE A 63 9.85 -1.44 0.21
N GLY A 64 10.38 -2.21 1.15
CA GLY A 64 9.66 -2.83 2.25
C GLY A 64 10.09 -2.26 3.60
N ASP A 65 9.73 -2.96 4.67
CA ASP A 65 10.11 -2.63 6.04
C ASP A 65 9.76 -1.18 6.44
N VAL A 66 8.69 -0.63 5.85
CA VAL A 66 8.24 0.74 6.12
C VAL A 66 7.76 0.84 7.56
N ASP A 67 8.35 1.75 8.32
CA ASP A 67 8.01 2.00 9.72
C ASP A 67 7.46 3.41 9.91
N GLY A 68 6.53 3.59 10.85
CA GLY A 68 5.97 4.89 11.14
C GLY A 68 4.59 4.85 11.75
N THR A 69 3.94 6.02 11.77
CA THR A 69 2.65 6.22 12.43
C THR A 69 1.65 6.98 11.56
N LEU A 70 0.38 6.65 11.77
CA LEU A 70 -0.76 7.44 11.36
C LEU A 70 -1.55 7.84 12.62
N GLN A 71 -1.69 9.13 12.87
CA GLN A 71 -2.66 9.65 13.82
C GLN A 71 -3.92 10.04 13.07
N ILE A 72 -5.08 9.56 13.52
CA ILE A 72 -6.36 9.84 12.87
C ILE A 72 -7.46 10.06 13.90
N ASP A 73 -8.27 11.10 13.69
CA ASP A 73 -9.52 11.34 14.40
C ASP A 73 -10.68 11.18 13.41
N PRO A 74 -11.55 10.17 13.57
CA PRO A 74 -12.71 10.01 12.68
C PRO A 74 -13.70 11.18 12.70
N ALA A 75 -13.68 12.02 13.74
CA ALA A 75 -14.51 13.22 13.81
C ALA A 75 -13.90 14.40 13.04
N ASP A 76 -12.58 14.40 12.82
CA ASP A 76 -11.84 15.42 12.05
C ASP A 76 -10.69 14.79 11.26
N LEU A 77 -11.02 14.18 10.14
CA LEU A 77 -10.03 13.53 9.27
C LEU A 77 -8.97 14.50 8.72
N SER A 78 -9.28 15.80 8.64
CA SER A 78 -8.33 16.81 8.18
C SER A 78 -7.16 17.05 9.15
N SER A 79 -7.34 16.66 10.42
CA SER A 79 -6.30 16.71 11.45
C SER A 79 -5.31 15.54 11.41
N ALA A 80 -5.53 14.56 10.51
CA ALA A 80 -4.69 13.38 10.44
C ALA A 80 -3.22 13.71 10.16
N LYS A 81 -2.32 12.89 10.73
CA LYS A 81 -0.88 13.05 10.58
C LYS A 81 -0.23 11.73 10.22
N VAL A 82 0.63 11.78 9.20
CA VAL A 82 1.43 10.67 8.72
C VAL A 82 2.90 11.00 8.91
N ASP A 83 3.64 10.09 9.52
CA ASP A 83 5.10 10.16 9.65
C ASP A 83 5.66 8.75 9.42
N VAL A 84 6.30 8.54 8.28
CA VAL A 84 6.79 7.24 7.87
C VAL A 84 8.23 7.29 7.41
N THR A 85 8.97 6.25 7.72
CA THR A 85 10.37 6.02 7.34
C THR A 85 10.43 4.82 6.40
N ILE A 86 11.14 4.96 5.29
CA ILE A 86 11.27 3.97 4.24
C ILE A 86 12.75 3.60 4.13
N PRO A 87 13.15 2.40 4.61
CA PRO A 87 14.53 1.96 4.52
C PRO A 87 14.93 1.75 3.05
N ILE A 88 15.84 2.56 2.53
CA ILE A 88 16.29 2.45 1.13
C ILE A 88 17.05 1.13 0.88
N THR A 89 17.70 0.59 1.90
CA THR A 89 18.39 -0.71 1.84
C THR A 89 17.46 -1.89 1.58
N SER A 90 16.15 -1.73 1.84
CA SER A 90 15.12 -2.74 1.58
C SER A 90 14.74 -2.86 0.09
N VAL A 91 15.36 -2.06 -0.79
CA VAL A 91 15.04 -2.05 -2.22
C VAL A 91 15.08 -3.44 -2.83
N THR A 92 13.99 -3.79 -3.48
CA THR A 92 13.82 -5.05 -4.20
C THR A 92 13.50 -4.76 -5.66
N VAL A 93 14.28 -5.36 -6.54
CA VAL A 93 14.10 -5.34 -8.00
C VAL A 93 14.44 -6.73 -8.54
N VAL A 94 13.90 -7.08 -9.71
CA VAL A 94 14.09 -8.42 -10.29
C VAL A 94 15.55 -8.69 -10.69
N SER A 95 16.29 -7.65 -11.14
CA SER A 95 17.66 -7.76 -11.57
C SER A 95 18.61 -7.52 -10.40
N GLU A 96 19.40 -8.54 -10.02
CA GLU A 96 20.48 -8.41 -9.02
C GLU A 96 21.49 -7.33 -9.42
N GLY A 97 21.91 -7.31 -10.70
CA GLY A 97 22.83 -6.30 -11.20
C GLY A 97 22.29 -4.87 -11.12
N LEU A 98 20.97 -4.67 -11.23
CA LEU A 98 20.36 -3.36 -10.98
C LEU A 98 20.34 -3.04 -9.48
N ARG A 99 20.01 -4.01 -8.62
CA ARG A 99 20.06 -3.81 -7.18
C ARG A 99 21.45 -3.37 -6.72
N ASP A 100 22.48 -4.06 -7.20
CA ASP A 100 23.87 -3.71 -6.91
C ASP A 100 24.22 -2.31 -7.43
N HIS A 101 23.71 -1.93 -8.60
CA HIS A 101 23.92 -0.58 -9.15
C HIS A 101 23.23 0.50 -8.31
N LEU A 102 22.02 0.25 -7.80
CA LEU A 102 21.31 1.21 -6.95
C LEU A 102 22.03 1.48 -5.63
N LEU A 103 22.72 0.48 -5.09
CA LEU A 103 23.35 0.52 -3.77
C LEU A 103 24.90 0.57 -3.81
N ARG A 104 25.52 0.67 -4.98
CA ARG A 104 26.99 0.74 -5.05
C ARG A 104 27.51 2.13 -4.68
N PRO A 105 28.72 2.20 -4.09
CA PRO A 105 29.38 3.48 -3.85
C PRO A 105 29.74 4.17 -5.18
N GLY A 106 29.96 5.47 -5.11
CA GLY A 106 30.50 6.24 -6.23
C GLY A 106 31.91 5.75 -6.63
N LYS A 107 32.25 5.94 -7.90
CA LYS A 107 33.59 5.58 -8.42
C LYS A 107 34.60 6.57 -7.89
N ASP A 108 35.77 6.02 -7.55
CA ASP A 108 36.96 6.80 -7.14
C ASP A 108 36.69 7.80 -5.99
N GLY A 109 35.73 7.47 -5.10
CA GLY A 109 35.33 8.32 -3.98
C GLY A 109 34.40 9.48 -4.37
N GLY A 110 33.87 9.50 -5.58
CA GLY A 110 32.83 10.44 -6.02
C GLY A 110 31.43 10.07 -5.53
N ASP A 111 30.45 10.87 -5.91
CA ASP A 111 29.04 10.62 -5.55
C ASP A 111 28.50 9.33 -6.21
N PRO A 112 27.62 8.59 -5.54
CA PRO A 112 26.99 7.42 -6.11
C PRO A 112 26.00 7.80 -7.22
N ASP A 113 25.82 6.93 -8.21
CA ASP A 113 24.84 7.15 -9.30
C ASP A 113 23.41 7.21 -8.78
N PHE A 114 23.12 6.52 -7.66
CA PHE A 114 21.80 6.45 -7.03
C PHE A 114 21.91 6.63 -5.51
N PHE A 115 21.65 5.59 -4.74
CA PHE A 115 21.55 5.68 -3.28
C PHE A 115 22.87 5.49 -2.54
N GLY A 116 23.83 4.76 -3.15
CA GLY A 116 25.09 4.43 -2.50
C GLY A 116 25.02 3.22 -1.58
N ALA A 117 26.18 2.87 -0.99
CA ALA A 117 26.33 1.64 -0.20
C ALA A 117 25.64 1.71 1.19
N GLU A 118 25.57 2.90 1.75
CA GLU A 118 24.98 3.15 3.07
C GLU A 118 23.96 4.28 2.98
N PRO A 119 22.84 4.08 2.27
CA PRO A 119 21.84 5.13 2.08
C PRO A 119 21.08 5.42 3.38
N GLU A 120 20.88 6.68 3.65
CA GLU A 120 19.91 7.09 4.68
C GLU A 120 18.50 6.64 4.28
N ALA A 121 17.67 6.33 5.27
CA ALA A 121 16.27 6.04 5.01
C ALA A 121 15.54 7.29 4.46
N ALA A 122 14.61 7.09 3.54
CA ALA A 122 13.70 8.16 3.17
C ALA A 122 12.66 8.36 4.27
N ARG A 123 12.17 9.60 4.42
CA ARG A 123 11.12 9.94 5.39
C ARG A 123 10.09 10.84 4.75
N PHE A 124 8.82 10.54 4.99
CA PHE A 124 7.70 11.40 4.63
C PHE A 124 6.97 11.86 5.88
N VAL A 125 6.76 13.18 6.00
CA VAL A 125 6.00 13.80 7.10
C VAL A 125 4.91 14.67 6.53
N SER A 126 3.65 14.34 6.81
CA SER A 126 2.51 15.13 6.30
C SER A 126 2.49 16.52 6.91
N THR A 127 2.11 17.51 6.09
CA THR A 127 1.89 18.90 6.48
C THR A 127 0.44 19.32 6.39
N SER A 128 -0.35 18.68 5.50
CA SER A 128 -1.80 18.89 5.38
C SER A 128 -2.49 17.66 4.82
N VAL A 129 -3.78 17.52 5.15
CA VAL A 129 -4.67 16.48 4.64
C VAL A 129 -5.95 17.13 4.15
N ASP A 130 -6.21 16.99 2.85
CA ASP A 130 -7.44 17.44 2.20
C ASP A 130 -8.33 16.22 1.92
N VAL A 131 -9.42 16.10 2.67
CA VAL A 131 -10.33 14.94 2.61
C VAL A 131 -11.30 15.08 1.46
N GLY A 132 -11.44 14.04 0.66
CA GLY A 132 -12.40 13.98 -0.43
C GLY A 132 -13.86 13.98 0.06
N ALA A 133 -14.77 14.45 -0.79
CA ALA A 133 -16.18 14.52 -0.46
C ALA A 133 -16.83 13.15 -0.22
N ASP A 134 -16.17 12.06 -0.66
CA ASP A 134 -16.60 10.68 -0.44
C ASP A 134 -16.25 10.14 0.97
N GLY A 135 -15.46 10.89 1.74
CA GLY A 135 -14.99 10.50 3.07
C GLY A 135 -14.05 9.28 3.10
N THR A 136 -13.61 8.80 1.93
CA THR A 136 -12.74 7.62 1.77
C THR A 136 -11.48 7.90 0.99
N SER A 137 -11.38 9.06 0.35
CA SER A 137 -10.19 9.55 -0.34
C SER A 137 -9.61 10.79 0.35
N ALA A 138 -8.33 11.04 0.17
CA ALA A 138 -7.65 12.24 0.64
C ALA A 138 -6.42 12.55 -0.21
N SER A 139 -6.10 13.85 -0.36
CA SER A 139 -4.81 14.31 -0.84
C SER A 139 -3.95 14.70 0.37
N ILE A 140 -2.87 13.96 0.60
CA ILE A 140 -1.96 14.15 1.74
C ILE A 140 -0.71 14.85 1.22
N THR A 141 -0.53 16.12 1.55
CA THR A 141 0.69 16.86 1.24
C THR A 141 1.66 16.74 2.41
N GLY A 142 2.94 16.57 2.11
CA GLY A 142 3.99 16.45 3.10
C GLY A 142 5.38 16.64 2.53
N ASP A 143 6.37 16.68 3.40
CA ASP A 143 7.78 16.77 3.05
C ASP A 143 8.38 15.37 2.93
N LEU A 144 8.84 15.02 1.73
CA LEU A 144 9.62 13.84 1.47
C LEU A 144 11.12 14.19 1.49
N THR A 145 11.83 13.61 2.44
CA THR A 145 13.30 13.66 2.48
C THR A 145 13.84 12.34 1.94
N MET A 146 14.64 12.38 0.89
CA MET A 146 15.27 11.22 0.28
C MET A 146 16.62 11.62 -0.33
N ASN A 147 17.65 10.82 -0.08
CA ASN A 147 19.00 11.06 -0.58
C ASN A 147 19.51 12.47 -0.26
N GLY A 148 19.29 12.94 0.98
CA GLY A 148 19.71 14.27 1.45
C GLY A 148 18.87 15.46 0.92
N VAL A 149 17.84 15.22 0.12
CA VAL A 149 17.00 16.26 -0.48
C VAL A 149 15.58 16.18 0.07
N THR A 150 15.06 17.32 0.55
CA THR A 150 13.68 17.44 1.01
C THR A 150 12.86 18.23 -0.01
N LYS A 151 11.74 17.65 -0.45
CA LYS A 151 10.79 18.29 -1.36
C LYS A 151 9.35 18.01 -0.94
N PRO A 152 8.41 18.94 -1.17
CA PRO A 152 7.00 18.67 -0.97
C PRO A 152 6.50 17.63 -1.98
N VAL A 153 5.69 16.68 -1.49
CA VAL A 153 5.03 15.65 -2.29
C VAL A 153 3.58 15.56 -1.85
N THR A 154 2.68 15.38 -2.78
CA THR A 154 1.28 15.08 -2.50
C THR A 154 1.00 13.63 -2.86
N ILE A 155 0.40 12.90 -1.92
CA ILE A 155 -0.04 11.51 -2.06
C ILE A 155 -1.56 11.51 -2.18
N ASP A 156 -2.08 10.99 -3.29
CA ASP A 156 -3.50 10.70 -3.43
C ASP A 156 -3.78 9.36 -2.76
N ALA A 157 -4.44 9.40 -1.61
CA ALA A 157 -4.70 8.26 -0.76
C ALA A 157 -6.17 7.84 -0.80
N ARG A 158 -6.41 6.53 -0.63
CA ARG A 158 -7.73 5.93 -0.53
C ARG A 158 -7.77 4.91 0.59
N PHE A 159 -8.80 4.98 1.42
CA PHE A 159 -9.11 3.96 2.41
C PHE A 159 -9.56 2.67 1.70
N THR A 160 -9.01 1.53 2.12
CA THR A 160 -9.30 0.21 1.52
C THR A 160 -10.03 -0.72 2.47
N GLY A 161 -9.94 -0.47 3.78
CA GLY A 161 -10.70 -1.27 4.73
C GLY A 161 -10.28 -1.11 6.18
N ALA A 162 -11.16 -1.51 7.08
CA ALA A 162 -10.89 -1.62 8.50
C ALA A 162 -11.45 -2.93 9.05
N GLY A 163 -10.80 -3.46 10.10
CA GLY A 163 -11.24 -4.68 10.76
C GLY A 163 -10.26 -5.19 11.80
N SER A 164 -10.56 -6.34 12.38
CA SER A 164 -9.65 -6.99 13.31
C SER A 164 -8.70 -7.93 12.58
N ASN A 165 -7.40 -7.68 12.71
CA ASN A 165 -6.39 -8.60 12.17
C ASN A 165 -6.57 -10.00 12.76
N PRO A 166 -6.76 -11.04 11.96
CA PRO A 166 -7.08 -12.39 12.46
C PRO A 166 -5.93 -13.03 13.24
N MET A 167 -4.69 -12.61 12.98
CA MET A 167 -3.49 -13.15 13.64
C MET A 167 -3.16 -12.37 14.91
N LYS A 168 -3.04 -11.04 14.81
CA LYS A 168 -2.62 -10.18 15.92
C LYS A 168 -3.77 -9.79 16.86
N LYS A 169 -5.04 -9.96 16.43
CA LYS A 169 -6.26 -9.57 17.17
C LYS A 169 -6.31 -8.08 17.53
N VAL A 170 -5.72 -7.25 16.70
CA VAL A 170 -5.73 -5.79 16.82
C VAL A 170 -6.55 -5.16 15.70
N GLU A 171 -7.09 -3.98 15.94
CA GLU A 171 -7.71 -3.18 14.89
C GLU A 171 -6.66 -2.84 13.84
N THR A 172 -7.00 -3.05 12.59
CA THR A 172 -6.14 -2.79 11.45
C THR A 172 -6.91 -1.99 10.42
N ILE A 173 -6.29 -0.94 9.91
CA ILE A 173 -6.83 -0.11 8.84
C ILE A 173 -5.89 -0.15 7.64
N GLY A 174 -6.46 -0.13 6.45
CA GLY A 174 -5.72 -0.21 5.19
C GLY A 174 -5.93 1.01 4.32
N PHE A 175 -4.86 1.40 3.64
CA PHE A 175 -4.86 2.48 2.64
C PHE A 175 -4.02 2.08 1.43
N GLU A 176 -4.39 2.64 0.29
CA GLU A 176 -3.55 2.70 -0.91
C GLU A 176 -3.27 4.16 -1.22
N GLY A 177 -2.08 4.47 -1.69
CA GLY A 177 -1.71 5.83 -2.08
C GLY A 177 -0.84 5.84 -3.33
N THR A 178 -0.94 6.90 -4.11
CA THR A 178 -0.09 7.14 -5.28
C THR A 178 0.49 8.54 -5.25
N ALA A 179 1.73 8.67 -5.68
CA ALA A 179 2.39 9.96 -5.85
C ALA A 179 3.33 9.91 -7.05
N THR A 180 3.65 11.06 -7.61
CA THR A 180 4.69 11.20 -8.61
C THR A 180 5.79 12.09 -8.07
N ILE A 181 7.02 11.59 -8.09
CA ILE A 181 8.21 12.36 -7.75
C ILE A 181 9.10 12.54 -8.96
N MET A 182 9.72 13.70 -9.07
CA MET A 182 10.68 13.97 -10.15
C MET A 182 12.09 13.84 -9.59
N ARG A 183 12.87 12.93 -10.20
CA ARG A 183 14.29 12.86 -9.94
C ARG A 183 14.95 14.09 -10.57
N SER A 184 15.65 14.87 -9.77
CA SER A 184 16.47 15.99 -10.24
C SER A 184 17.84 15.51 -10.65
#